data_1a29dcfbf371984fce74210b2746db1d
#
_entry.id   1a29dcfbf371984fce74210b2746db1d
#
_cell.length_a   1.000
_cell.length_b   1.000
_cell.length_c   1.000
_cell.angle_alpha   90.00
_cell.angle_beta   90.00
_cell.angle_gamma   90.00
#
_symmetry.space_group_name_H-M   'P 1'
#
loop_
_entity.id
_entity.type
_entity.pdbx_description
1 polymer ?
#
loop_
_entity_poly.entity_id
_entity_poly.type
_entity_poly.pdbx_seq_one_letter_code
_entity_poly.pdbx_strand_id
1 'polypeptide(L)'
;MNGSPTQTRLVLEHPDDGYANSLFDSDGVLYKADANSRFTYQGDDQTTYAEQFDQINAEGSQDLQPIISLLEWLDGASDEQFDAELADRVDVESFARYVATQNLLVNSDDMAGPGKNYYLWYDLGTKKISVVSWDLNLALSGNSDAGPHDSIGMGGGAGPGGADPGGAGPGGGMPGGGGGNALKERFLASEAFTSVYEDAYRDLYQQLFGSGRAVEILDEIARAVPLSDGLGAEKLTSEVETLRARLQARADALAANEVIVAG
;
A
#
# COMPACT_ATOMS: atom_id res chain seq x y z
N MET A 1 -40.78 3.47 2.79
CA MET A 1 -39.53 4.19 2.52
C MET A 1 -39.82 5.67 2.70
N ASN A 2 -38.91 6.42 3.23
CA ASN A 2 -39.10 7.81 3.70
C ASN A 2 -39.11 8.90 2.60
N GLY A 3 -39.22 8.54 1.33
CA GLY A 3 -39.24 9.50 0.19
C GLY A 3 -37.89 10.17 -0.14
N SER A 4 -36.78 9.77 0.49
CA SER A 4 -35.45 10.26 0.12
C SER A 4 -35.00 9.64 -1.21
N PRO A 5 -34.22 10.38 -2.04
CA PRO A 5 -33.64 9.83 -3.25
C PRO A 5 -32.81 8.56 -2.99
N THR A 6 -32.87 7.63 -3.92
CA THR A 6 -32.02 6.41 -3.85
C THR A 6 -30.56 6.74 -4.09
N GLN A 7 -29.67 6.01 -3.44
CA GLN A 7 -28.22 6.16 -3.59
C GLN A 7 -27.55 4.81 -3.77
N THR A 8 -26.66 4.72 -4.73
CA THR A 8 -25.73 3.60 -4.86
C THR A 8 -24.65 3.73 -3.78
N ARG A 9 -24.38 2.64 -3.06
CA ARG A 9 -23.39 2.60 -1.98
C ARG A 9 -22.47 1.40 -2.17
N LEU A 10 -21.20 1.61 -1.92
CA LEU A 10 -20.24 0.53 -1.76
C LEU A 10 -20.39 -0.04 -0.34
N VAL A 11 -20.44 -1.35 -0.25
CA VAL A 11 -20.34 -2.08 1.03
C VAL A 11 -18.98 -2.74 1.07
N LEU A 12 -18.18 -2.39 2.06
CA LEU A 12 -16.86 -2.98 2.30
C LEU A 12 -16.92 -3.86 3.54
N GLU A 13 -16.19 -4.97 3.50
CA GLU A 13 -15.91 -5.74 4.70
C GLU A 13 -15.05 -4.91 5.64
N HIS A 14 -15.46 -4.80 6.88
CA HIS A 14 -14.67 -4.14 7.91
C HIS A 14 -13.68 -5.16 8.49
N PRO A 15 -12.37 -4.88 8.48
CA PRO A 15 -11.40 -5.77 9.09
C PRO A 15 -11.63 -5.90 10.60
N ASP A 16 -12.11 -7.06 10.99
CA ASP A 16 -12.39 -7.49 12.35
C ASP A 16 -11.73 -8.86 12.64
N ASP A 17 -12.06 -9.50 13.74
CA ASP A 17 -11.56 -10.84 14.09
C ASP A 17 -11.86 -11.86 12.98
N GLY A 18 -13.05 -11.78 12.37
CA GLY A 18 -13.46 -12.66 11.28
C GLY A 18 -12.62 -12.46 10.03
N TYR A 19 -12.34 -11.21 9.70
CA TYR A 19 -11.48 -10.85 8.55
C TYR A 19 -10.06 -11.42 8.69
N ALA A 20 -9.42 -11.20 9.85
CA ALA A 20 -8.08 -11.73 10.11
C ALA A 20 -8.02 -13.26 9.95
N ASN A 21 -9.00 -13.98 10.51
CA ASN A 21 -9.11 -15.43 10.41
C ASN A 21 -9.39 -15.93 8.97
N SER A 22 -10.01 -15.11 8.11
CA SER A 22 -10.28 -15.46 6.71
C SER A 22 -9.10 -15.18 5.79
N LEU A 23 -8.23 -14.26 6.16
CA LEU A 23 -7.10 -13.81 5.33
C LEU A 23 -5.83 -14.63 5.57
N PHE A 24 -5.63 -15.13 6.79
CA PHE A 24 -4.43 -15.85 7.20
C PHE A 24 -4.77 -17.24 7.74
N ASP A 25 -3.99 -18.25 7.31
CA ASP A 25 -4.13 -19.65 7.76
C ASP A 25 -3.40 -19.91 9.10
N SER A 26 -2.97 -18.86 9.80
CA SER A 26 -2.19 -18.95 11.04
C SER A 26 -2.80 -18.10 12.14
N ASP A 27 -2.49 -18.47 13.38
CA ASP A 27 -2.84 -17.66 14.55
C ASP A 27 -1.98 -16.38 14.57
N GLY A 28 -2.60 -15.23 14.77
CA GLY A 28 -1.89 -13.97 14.78
C GLY A 28 -2.69 -12.81 15.37
N VAL A 29 -2.06 -11.64 15.33
CA VAL A 29 -2.65 -10.41 15.82
C VAL A 29 -2.68 -9.38 14.71
N LEU A 30 -3.86 -8.82 14.46
CA LEU A 30 -4.09 -7.77 13.46
C LEU A 30 -4.09 -6.40 14.15
N TYR A 31 -3.29 -5.49 13.61
CA TYR A 31 -3.23 -4.11 14.08
C TYR A 31 -3.58 -3.16 12.94
N LYS A 32 -4.40 -2.15 13.23
CA LYS A 32 -4.69 -1.04 12.31
C LYS A 32 -3.78 0.14 12.63
N ALA A 33 -3.08 0.64 11.62
CA ALA A 33 -2.40 1.92 11.74
C ALA A 33 -3.42 3.07 11.66
N ASP A 34 -3.37 4.00 12.59
CA ASP A 34 -4.12 5.25 12.54
C ASP A 34 -3.42 6.27 11.64
N ALA A 35 -4.16 7.24 11.10
CA ALA A 35 -3.60 8.27 10.22
C ALA A 35 -2.53 9.16 10.90
N ASN A 36 -2.54 9.26 12.22
CA ASN A 36 -1.53 9.96 13.00
C ASN A 36 -0.32 9.09 13.37
N SER A 37 -0.34 7.79 13.03
CA SER A 37 0.73 6.85 13.38
C SER A 37 2.06 7.26 12.78
N ARG A 38 3.11 7.01 13.55
CA ARG A 38 4.50 7.18 13.14
C ARG A 38 5.19 5.83 13.13
N PHE A 39 5.75 5.46 12.01
CA PHE A 39 6.49 4.21 11.89
C PHE A 39 7.96 4.42 12.32
N THR A 40 8.11 4.88 13.57
CA THR A 40 9.41 5.21 14.21
C THR A 40 9.38 4.78 15.67
N TYR A 41 10.54 4.37 16.19
CA TYR A 41 10.69 4.04 17.60
C TYR A 41 10.59 5.29 18.48
N GLN A 42 9.79 5.19 19.54
CA GLN A 42 9.50 6.30 20.48
C GLN A 42 9.68 5.86 21.95
N GLY A 43 10.50 4.82 22.19
CA GLY A 43 10.70 4.19 23.50
C GLY A 43 9.77 3.00 23.75
N ASP A 44 9.92 2.34 24.91
CA ASP A 44 9.28 1.05 25.23
C ASP A 44 7.88 1.19 25.85
N ASP A 45 7.42 2.41 26.10
CA ASP A 45 6.10 2.63 26.71
C ASP A 45 5.00 2.41 25.70
N GLN A 46 4.26 1.29 25.84
CA GLN A 46 3.17 0.93 24.97
C GLN A 46 2.07 2.00 24.88
N THR A 47 1.91 2.81 25.92
CA THR A 47 0.90 3.88 25.93
C THR A 47 1.17 4.95 24.85
N THR A 48 2.44 5.15 24.49
CA THR A 48 2.83 6.06 23.40
C THR A 48 2.32 5.60 22.04
N TYR A 49 2.12 4.31 21.86
CA TYR A 49 1.68 3.71 20.59
C TYR A 49 0.17 3.41 20.57
N ALA A 50 -0.49 3.43 21.71
CA ALA A 50 -1.91 3.07 21.84
C ALA A 50 -2.87 3.98 21.05
N GLU A 51 -2.47 5.24 20.75
CA GLU A 51 -3.22 6.15 19.89
C GLU A 51 -2.78 6.08 18.40
N GLN A 52 -1.82 5.21 18.09
CA GLN A 52 -1.20 5.10 16.77
C GLN A 52 -1.52 3.77 16.10
N PHE A 53 -1.77 2.72 16.89
CA PHE A 53 -2.05 1.38 16.41
C PHE A 53 -3.16 0.75 17.25
N ASP A 54 -4.28 0.44 16.60
CA ASP A 54 -5.38 -0.28 17.22
C ASP A 54 -5.20 -1.79 17.04
N GLN A 55 -5.22 -2.55 18.13
CA GLN A 55 -5.28 -4.00 18.05
C GLN A 55 -6.72 -4.42 17.75
N ILE A 56 -6.94 -5.12 16.63
CA ILE A 56 -8.28 -5.44 16.10
C ILE A 56 -8.82 -6.75 16.67
N ASN A 57 -7.97 -7.77 16.82
CA ASN A 57 -8.35 -9.06 17.42
C ASN A 57 -7.56 -9.30 18.71
N ALA A 58 -7.94 -10.30 19.48
CA ALA A 58 -7.32 -10.60 20.77
C ALA A 58 -7.22 -9.37 21.70
N GLU A 59 -8.22 -8.48 21.66
CA GLU A 59 -8.24 -7.17 22.32
C GLU A 59 -7.94 -7.22 23.83
N GLY A 60 -8.20 -8.36 24.48
CA GLY A 60 -7.91 -8.53 25.90
C GLY A 60 -6.42 -8.48 26.26
N SER A 61 -5.51 -8.61 25.29
CA SER A 61 -4.07 -8.52 25.54
C SER A 61 -3.56 -7.09 25.48
N GLN A 62 -4.09 -6.28 24.57
CA GLN A 62 -3.63 -4.91 24.23
C GLN A 62 -2.09 -4.84 24.11
N ASP A 63 -1.49 -5.83 23.44
CA ASP A 63 -0.06 -6.01 23.35
C ASP A 63 0.48 -5.43 22.04
N LEU A 64 1.12 -4.27 22.12
CA LEU A 64 1.79 -3.60 21.01
C LEU A 64 3.30 -3.93 20.94
N GLN A 65 3.79 -4.82 21.81
CA GLN A 65 5.22 -5.16 21.85
C GLN A 65 5.77 -5.68 20.51
N PRO A 66 5.05 -6.46 19.70
CA PRO A 66 5.55 -6.86 18.38
C PRO A 66 5.87 -5.68 17.46
N ILE A 67 5.03 -4.65 17.46
CA ILE A 67 5.25 -3.42 16.68
C ILE A 67 6.44 -2.65 17.25
N ILE A 68 6.48 -2.45 18.57
CA ILE A 68 7.57 -1.71 19.26
C ILE A 68 8.90 -2.38 18.98
N SER A 69 8.99 -3.70 19.09
CA SER A 69 10.22 -4.46 18.83
C SER A 69 10.68 -4.34 17.37
N LEU A 70 9.76 -4.32 16.40
CA LEU A 70 10.12 -4.05 15.01
C LEU A 70 10.65 -2.64 14.83
N LEU A 71 10.01 -1.64 15.43
CA LEU A 71 10.40 -0.23 15.31
C LEU A 71 11.75 0.05 16.00
N GLU A 72 11.98 -0.53 17.17
CA GLU A 72 13.26 -0.45 17.89
C GLU A 72 14.41 -1.00 17.05
N TRP A 73 14.22 -2.22 16.51
CA TRP A 73 15.20 -2.83 15.66
C TRP A 73 15.45 -2.01 14.38
N LEU A 74 14.38 -1.52 13.75
CA LEU A 74 14.46 -0.72 12.51
C LEU A 74 15.24 0.58 12.73
N ASP A 75 15.08 1.22 13.90
CA ASP A 75 15.77 2.45 14.27
C ASP A 75 17.26 2.20 14.55
N GLY A 76 17.61 1.07 15.15
CA GLY A 76 18.97 0.74 15.55
C GLY A 76 19.79 -0.04 14.52
N ALA A 77 19.17 -0.69 13.54
CA ALA A 77 19.87 -1.57 12.61
C ALA A 77 20.68 -0.79 11.57
N SER A 78 21.95 -1.17 11.36
CA SER A 78 22.71 -0.73 10.19
C SER A 78 22.11 -1.29 8.89
N ASP A 79 22.57 -0.81 7.73
CA ASP A 79 22.06 -1.33 6.45
C ASP A 79 22.46 -2.80 6.23
N GLU A 80 23.65 -3.20 6.65
CA GLU A 80 24.09 -4.60 6.60
C GLU A 80 23.25 -5.50 7.52
N GLN A 81 22.85 -5.00 8.70
CA GLN A 81 21.94 -5.71 9.59
C GLN A 81 20.53 -5.79 9.02
N PHE A 82 20.05 -4.70 8.42
CA PHE A 82 18.77 -4.67 7.76
C PHE A 82 18.68 -5.73 6.65
N ASP A 83 19.70 -5.78 5.78
CA ASP A 83 19.78 -6.76 4.69
C ASP A 83 19.81 -8.21 5.20
N ALA A 84 20.53 -8.46 6.28
CA ALA A 84 20.72 -9.80 6.82
C ALA A 84 19.54 -10.31 7.66
N GLU A 85 18.84 -9.41 8.36
CA GLU A 85 17.93 -9.79 9.45
C GLU A 85 16.46 -9.38 9.20
N LEU A 86 16.14 -8.63 8.14
CA LEU A 86 14.75 -8.22 7.86
C LEU A 86 13.82 -9.43 7.75
N ALA A 87 14.28 -10.49 7.08
CA ALA A 87 13.51 -11.70 6.86
C ALA A 87 13.18 -12.49 8.15
N ASP A 88 13.82 -12.18 9.27
CA ASP A 88 13.49 -12.77 10.57
C ASP A 88 12.32 -12.06 11.27
N ARG A 89 11.96 -10.84 10.80
CA ARG A 89 10.97 -9.97 11.44
C ARG A 89 9.78 -9.63 10.53
N VAL A 90 10.00 -9.62 9.23
CA VAL A 90 9.00 -9.27 8.22
C VAL A 90 8.90 -10.42 7.21
N ASP A 91 7.69 -10.73 6.79
CA ASP A 91 7.48 -11.57 5.62
C ASP A 91 7.86 -10.77 4.37
N VAL A 92 9.10 -10.97 3.92
CA VAL A 92 9.72 -10.21 2.83
C VAL A 92 8.98 -10.40 1.51
N GLU A 93 8.52 -11.62 1.21
CA GLU A 93 7.77 -11.89 -0.03
C GLU A 93 6.41 -11.18 -0.02
N SER A 94 5.69 -11.27 1.09
CA SER A 94 4.42 -10.55 1.29
C SER A 94 4.65 -9.04 1.22
N PHE A 95 5.71 -8.54 1.83
CA PHE A 95 6.03 -7.10 1.81
C PHE A 95 6.42 -6.60 0.41
N ALA A 96 7.20 -7.36 -0.34
CA ALA A 96 7.52 -7.07 -1.74
C ALA A 96 6.24 -6.96 -2.59
N ARG A 97 5.31 -7.90 -2.44
CA ARG A 97 4.00 -7.86 -3.12
C ARG A 97 3.16 -6.65 -2.69
N TYR A 98 3.15 -6.32 -1.39
CA TYR A 98 2.48 -5.12 -0.90
C TYR A 98 3.03 -3.86 -1.59
N VAL A 99 4.35 -3.64 -1.53
CA VAL A 99 4.99 -2.45 -2.12
C VAL A 99 4.79 -2.39 -3.63
N ALA A 100 4.93 -3.53 -4.32
CA ALA A 100 4.68 -3.63 -5.76
C ALA A 100 3.23 -3.30 -6.12
N THR A 101 2.25 -3.78 -5.34
CA THR A 101 0.82 -3.48 -5.55
C THR A 101 0.55 -1.98 -5.44
N GLN A 102 1.09 -1.32 -4.41
CA GLN A 102 0.91 0.12 -4.22
C GLN A 102 1.50 0.93 -5.37
N ASN A 103 2.69 0.55 -5.86
CA ASN A 103 3.31 1.19 -7.01
C ASN A 103 2.55 0.90 -8.31
N LEU A 104 2.18 -0.35 -8.60
CA LEU A 104 1.39 -0.72 -9.78
C LEU A 104 0.09 0.08 -9.87
N LEU A 105 -0.59 0.27 -8.75
CA LEU A 105 -1.81 1.04 -8.64
C LEU A 105 -1.58 2.55 -8.53
N VAL A 106 -0.34 3.01 -8.55
CA VAL A 106 0.04 4.43 -8.32
C VAL A 106 -0.75 5.05 -7.17
N ASN A 107 -0.84 4.29 -6.06
CA ASN A 107 -1.56 4.70 -4.86
C ASN A 107 -0.66 5.60 -4.00
N SER A 108 -1.02 6.87 -3.87
CA SER A 108 -0.26 7.85 -3.09
C SER A 108 -0.56 7.83 -1.59
N ASP A 109 -1.51 7.00 -1.15
CA ASP A 109 -1.94 6.93 0.24
C ASP A 109 -1.80 5.52 0.83
N ASP A 110 -0.63 4.94 0.65
CA ASP A 110 -0.22 3.68 1.24
C ASP A 110 0.33 3.87 2.67
N MET A 111 1.14 2.93 3.17
CA MET A 111 1.76 3.02 4.50
C MET A 111 2.67 4.25 4.69
N ALA A 112 3.17 4.84 3.60
CA ALA A 112 3.95 6.07 3.61
C ALA A 112 3.09 7.31 3.38
N GLY A 113 1.86 7.16 2.89
CA GLY A 113 0.93 8.24 2.60
C GLY A 113 0.33 8.89 3.85
N PRO A 114 -0.43 9.98 3.69
CA PRO A 114 -0.98 10.73 4.82
C PRO A 114 -2.07 9.97 5.59
N GLY A 115 -2.83 9.10 4.94
CA GLY A 115 -3.90 8.31 5.58
C GLY A 115 -3.42 7.08 6.33
N LYS A 116 -2.15 6.67 6.10
CA LYS A 116 -1.59 5.44 6.70
C LYS A 116 -2.51 4.23 6.48
N ASN A 117 -2.90 4.00 5.22
CA ASN A 117 -3.91 3.01 4.85
C ASN A 117 -3.32 1.60 4.80
N TYR A 118 -3.03 1.03 5.97
CA TYR A 118 -2.54 -0.33 6.10
C TYR A 118 -2.93 -0.95 7.43
N TYR A 119 -2.87 -2.29 7.46
CA TYR A 119 -2.86 -3.10 8.67
C TYR A 119 -1.52 -3.84 8.79
N LEU A 120 -1.19 -4.26 9.99
CA LEU A 120 -0.07 -5.15 10.28
C LEU A 120 -0.62 -6.47 10.83
N TRP A 121 -0.23 -7.59 10.22
CA TRP A 121 -0.47 -8.91 10.76
C TRP A 121 0.80 -9.45 11.41
N TYR A 122 0.74 -9.73 12.69
CA TYR A 122 1.81 -10.40 13.41
C TYR A 122 1.48 -11.88 13.59
N ASP A 123 2.17 -12.75 12.85
CA ASP A 123 2.02 -14.19 12.92
C ASP A 123 2.66 -14.75 14.20
N LEU A 124 1.87 -15.44 15.03
CA LEU A 124 2.34 -15.97 16.33
C LEU A 124 3.25 -17.19 16.17
N GLY A 125 3.20 -17.90 15.07
CA GLY A 125 4.04 -19.04 14.77
C GLY A 125 5.43 -18.64 14.30
N THR A 126 5.48 -17.77 13.26
CA THR A 126 6.73 -17.33 12.62
C THR A 126 7.36 -16.12 13.30
N LYS A 127 6.59 -15.36 14.10
CA LYS A 127 6.98 -14.08 14.72
C LYS A 127 7.31 -12.98 13.69
N LYS A 128 6.75 -13.07 12.49
CA LYS A 128 6.94 -12.09 11.42
C LYS A 128 5.72 -11.20 11.25
N ILE A 129 5.99 -10.00 10.76
CA ILE A 129 4.96 -9.02 10.41
C ILE A 129 4.74 -9.04 8.89
N SER A 130 3.48 -9.11 8.47
CA SER A 130 3.04 -8.83 7.10
C SER A 130 2.27 -7.51 7.06
N VAL A 131 2.39 -6.77 5.94
CA VAL A 131 1.64 -5.53 5.73
C VAL A 131 0.45 -5.81 4.83
N VAL A 132 -0.74 -5.40 5.26
CA VAL A 132 -2.01 -5.61 4.55
C VAL A 132 -2.52 -4.27 4.02
N SER A 133 -2.86 -4.24 2.74
CA SER A 133 -3.43 -3.05 2.10
C SER A 133 -4.82 -2.72 2.64
N TRP A 134 -5.08 -1.43 2.80
CA TRP A 134 -6.40 -0.91 3.17
C TRP A 134 -6.70 0.36 2.40
N ASP A 135 -7.97 0.64 2.19
CA ASP A 135 -8.51 1.87 1.58
C ASP A 135 -7.77 2.32 0.29
N LEU A 136 -7.96 1.56 -0.78
CA LEU A 136 -7.38 1.85 -2.09
C LEU A 136 -8.15 2.93 -2.87
N ASN A 137 -8.86 3.83 -2.20
CA ASN A 137 -9.68 4.88 -2.83
C ASN A 137 -8.87 5.88 -3.67
N LEU A 138 -7.56 6.01 -3.40
CA LEU A 138 -6.62 6.81 -4.18
C LEU A 138 -5.80 6.01 -5.19
N ALA A 139 -6.14 4.74 -5.41
CA ALA A 139 -5.55 3.95 -6.49
C ALA A 139 -5.81 4.60 -7.86
N LEU A 140 -4.81 4.52 -8.75
CA LEU A 140 -4.83 5.11 -10.10
C LEU A 140 -4.98 6.64 -10.12
N SER A 141 -4.70 7.32 -9.01
CA SER A 141 -4.71 8.79 -8.92
C SER A 141 -3.34 9.42 -9.16
N GLY A 142 -2.26 8.65 -9.06
CA GLY A 142 -0.89 9.11 -9.26
C GLY A 142 -0.48 9.24 -10.73
N ASN A 143 0.83 9.44 -10.96
CA ASN A 143 1.40 9.51 -12.30
C ASN A 143 1.44 8.12 -12.96
N SER A 144 0.69 7.94 -14.04
CA SER A 144 0.65 6.67 -14.79
C SER A 144 2.00 6.23 -15.36
N ASP A 145 2.93 7.15 -15.56
CA ASP A 145 4.25 6.89 -16.17
C ASP A 145 5.31 6.46 -15.12
N ALA A 146 4.98 6.48 -13.83
CA ALA A 146 5.90 6.10 -12.78
C ALA A 146 6.38 4.65 -12.94
N GLY A 147 7.68 4.43 -12.96
CA GLY A 147 8.31 3.10 -13.03
C GLY A 147 8.26 2.36 -11.68
N PRO A 148 8.72 1.09 -11.65
CA PRO A 148 8.74 0.28 -10.43
C PRO A 148 9.53 0.91 -9.26
N HIS A 149 10.61 1.62 -9.57
CA HIS A 149 11.49 2.25 -8.57
C HIS A 149 11.21 3.75 -8.35
N ASP A 150 10.18 4.29 -9.01
CA ASP A 150 9.81 5.69 -8.84
C ASP A 150 8.96 5.89 -7.58
N SER A 151 9.15 7.04 -6.93
CA SER A 151 8.33 7.42 -5.77
C SER A 151 6.92 7.78 -6.20
N ILE A 152 5.93 7.18 -5.56
CA ILE A 152 4.52 7.52 -5.69
C ILE A 152 4.16 8.48 -4.54
N GLY A 153 4.31 9.78 -4.77
CA GLY A 153 3.98 10.81 -3.78
C GLY A 153 2.72 11.61 -4.15
N MET A 154 2.01 12.15 -3.15
CA MET A 154 1.03 13.22 -3.37
C MET A 154 1.78 14.52 -3.69
N GLY A 155 2.01 14.82 -4.96
CA GLY A 155 2.61 16.10 -5.31
C GLY A 155 3.63 16.07 -6.41
N GLY A 156 3.24 15.61 -7.56
CA GLY A 156 4.00 15.72 -8.79
C GLY A 156 3.09 15.74 -10.00
N GLY A 157 2.04 16.55 -9.96
CA GLY A 157 1.39 16.97 -11.19
C GLY A 157 2.43 17.76 -11.97
N ALA A 158 3.26 17.07 -12.77
CA ALA A 158 3.98 17.72 -13.84
C ALA A 158 2.92 18.20 -14.84
N GLY A 159 2.43 19.43 -14.63
CA GLY A 159 1.85 20.17 -15.74
C GLY A 159 2.89 20.24 -16.86
N PRO A 160 2.50 20.26 -18.15
CA PRO A 160 3.42 20.34 -19.26
C PRO A 160 4.22 21.65 -19.17
N GLY A 161 5.44 21.57 -18.62
CA GLY A 161 6.35 22.73 -18.61
C GLY A 161 7.04 23.07 -17.29
N GLY A 162 7.50 22.10 -16.50
CA GLY A 162 8.29 22.37 -15.30
C GLY A 162 9.36 21.33 -15.03
N ALA A 163 10.41 21.32 -15.86
CA ALA A 163 11.66 20.70 -15.46
C ALA A 163 12.32 21.61 -14.43
N ASP A 164 12.33 21.21 -13.16
CA ASP A 164 13.21 21.79 -12.17
C ASP A 164 14.53 20.99 -12.17
N PRO A 165 15.61 21.56 -12.75
CA PRO A 165 16.90 20.87 -12.79
C PRO A 165 17.73 21.25 -11.56
N GLY A 166 17.33 20.75 -10.37
CA GLY A 166 18.10 21.10 -9.21
C GLY A 166 17.66 20.39 -7.94
N GLY A 167 18.19 19.20 -7.71
CA GLY A 167 18.08 18.63 -6.39
C GLY A 167 18.48 17.19 -6.18
N ALA A 168 19.40 16.65 -6.98
CA ALA A 168 20.13 15.45 -6.54
C ALA A 168 21.28 15.87 -5.63
N GLY A 169 21.01 15.99 -4.32
CA GLY A 169 22.02 16.12 -3.29
C GLY A 169 22.06 14.86 -2.43
N PRO A 170 23.26 14.27 -2.18
CA PRO A 170 23.37 13.11 -1.32
C PRO A 170 23.23 13.54 0.13
N GLY A 171 22.24 12.97 0.84
CA GLY A 171 22.25 12.89 2.29
C GLY A 171 21.80 14.14 3.03
N GLY A 172 20.65 14.07 3.62
CA GLY A 172 20.19 15.06 4.57
C GLY A 172 18.68 15.03 4.78
N GLY A 173 18.13 13.89 5.22
CA GLY A 173 16.77 13.85 5.73
C GLY A 173 16.68 14.75 6.95
N MET A 174 15.91 15.84 6.86
CA MET A 174 15.57 16.62 8.03
C MET A 174 14.71 15.78 8.99
N PRO A 175 15.05 15.71 10.29
CA PRO A 175 14.17 15.09 11.27
C PRO A 175 12.94 15.98 11.48
N GLY A 176 11.79 15.54 11.03
CA GLY A 176 10.52 16.14 11.39
C GLY A 176 9.76 16.84 10.28
N GLY A 177 9.12 16.09 9.44
CA GLY A 177 8.11 16.67 8.55
C GLY A 177 7.92 15.91 7.23
N GLY A 178 6.98 14.98 7.20
CA GLY A 178 6.36 14.58 5.96
C GLY A 178 6.67 13.17 5.47
N GLY A 179 5.78 12.23 5.72
CA GLY A 179 5.33 11.30 4.72
C GLY A 179 6.22 10.11 4.30
N GLY A 180 7.29 9.79 4.97
CA GLY A 180 8.07 8.58 4.70
C GLY A 180 7.68 7.39 5.58
N ASN A 181 8.09 6.18 5.19
CA ASN A 181 8.06 5.00 6.04
C ASN A 181 9.42 4.31 5.96
N ALA A 182 10.13 4.28 7.07
CA ALA A 182 11.51 3.81 7.12
C ALA A 182 11.69 2.36 6.63
N LEU A 183 10.71 1.47 6.92
CA LEU A 183 10.73 0.10 6.44
C LEU A 183 10.67 0.05 4.90
N LYS A 184 9.69 0.76 4.32
CA LYS A 184 9.51 0.81 2.86
C LYS A 184 10.71 1.45 2.16
N GLU A 185 11.20 2.57 2.70
CA GLU A 185 12.33 3.31 2.13
C GLU A 185 13.61 2.47 2.11
N ARG A 186 13.95 1.84 3.25
CA ARG A 186 15.13 0.97 3.36
C ARG A 186 15.00 -0.28 2.51
N PHE A 187 13.81 -0.87 2.45
CA PHE A 187 13.54 -2.04 1.59
C PHE A 187 13.80 -1.72 0.11
N LEU A 188 13.28 -0.60 -0.39
CA LEU A 188 13.44 -0.18 -1.79
C LEU A 188 14.87 0.30 -2.11
N ALA A 189 15.62 0.77 -1.12
CA ALA A 189 17.00 1.22 -1.28
C ALA A 189 18.01 0.07 -1.22
N SER A 190 17.63 -1.09 -0.67
CA SER A 190 18.53 -2.23 -0.47
C SER A 190 18.65 -3.09 -1.72
N GLU A 191 19.88 -3.33 -2.18
CA GLU A 191 20.16 -4.25 -3.29
C GLU A 191 19.79 -5.70 -2.95
N ALA A 192 19.79 -6.07 -1.66
CA ALA A 192 19.45 -7.42 -1.21
C ALA A 192 18.00 -7.80 -1.52
N PHE A 193 17.09 -6.83 -1.61
CA PHE A 193 15.66 -7.06 -1.84
C PHE A 193 15.20 -6.68 -3.25
N THR A 194 16.07 -6.14 -4.09
CA THR A 194 15.72 -5.72 -5.47
C THR A 194 15.09 -6.87 -6.25
N SER A 195 15.70 -8.05 -6.24
CA SER A 195 15.18 -9.18 -7.03
C SER A 195 13.81 -9.66 -6.56
N VAL A 196 13.57 -9.79 -5.26
CA VAL A 196 12.27 -10.23 -4.74
C VAL A 196 11.18 -9.19 -5.02
N TYR A 197 11.52 -7.91 -4.97
CA TYR A 197 10.60 -6.82 -5.32
C TYR A 197 10.25 -6.84 -6.81
N GLU A 198 11.25 -6.91 -7.69
CA GLU A 198 11.03 -6.91 -9.14
C GLU A 198 10.32 -8.17 -9.63
N ASP A 199 10.60 -9.33 -9.02
CA ASP A 199 9.89 -10.58 -9.32
C ASP A 199 8.39 -10.45 -8.93
N ALA A 200 8.10 -9.93 -7.75
CA ALA A 200 6.74 -9.66 -7.31
C ALA A 200 6.04 -8.64 -8.22
N TYR A 201 6.76 -7.61 -8.64
CA TYR A 201 6.24 -6.58 -9.54
C TYR A 201 5.87 -7.15 -10.91
N ARG A 202 6.75 -7.96 -11.52
CA ARG A 202 6.51 -8.63 -12.80
C ARG A 202 5.30 -9.57 -12.73
N ASP A 203 5.26 -10.41 -11.69
CA ASP A 203 4.16 -11.35 -11.47
C ASP A 203 2.82 -10.62 -11.38
N LEU A 204 2.72 -9.59 -10.55
CA LEU A 204 1.51 -8.79 -10.38
C LEU A 204 1.15 -8.00 -11.63
N TYR A 205 2.13 -7.44 -12.34
CA TYR A 205 1.89 -6.78 -13.63
C TYR A 205 1.24 -7.75 -14.62
N GLN A 206 1.79 -8.95 -14.78
CA GLN A 206 1.24 -9.96 -15.67
C GLN A 206 -0.17 -10.38 -15.26
N GLN A 207 -0.42 -10.57 -13.97
CA GLN A 207 -1.74 -10.98 -13.48
C GLN A 207 -2.81 -9.89 -13.70
N LEU A 208 -2.47 -8.63 -13.57
CA LEU A 208 -3.44 -7.53 -13.59
C LEU A 208 -3.51 -6.80 -14.93
N PHE A 209 -2.36 -6.37 -15.44
CA PHE A 209 -2.29 -5.51 -16.64
C PHE A 209 -1.97 -6.30 -17.89
N GLY A 210 -0.92 -7.12 -17.88
CA GLY A 210 -0.49 -7.92 -19.03
C GLY A 210 -1.54 -8.90 -19.52
N SER A 211 -2.31 -9.50 -18.61
CA SER A 211 -3.44 -10.38 -18.93
C SER A 211 -4.72 -9.65 -19.38
N GLY A 212 -4.83 -8.34 -19.14
CA GLY A 212 -6.06 -7.56 -19.31
C GLY A 212 -7.06 -7.71 -18.17
N ARG A 213 -6.75 -8.47 -17.10
CA ARG A 213 -7.67 -8.77 -16.01
C ARG A 213 -8.18 -7.53 -15.28
N ALA A 214 -7.37 -6.48 -15.15
CA ALA A 214 -7.81 -5.22 -14.53
C ALA A 214 -8.99 -4.58 -15.26
N VAL A 215 -9.00 -4.62 -16.59
CA VAL A 215 -10.10 -4.11 -17.42
C VAL A 215 -11.32 -5.03 -17.32
N GLU A 216 -11.13 -6.35 -17.30
CA GLU A 216 -12.23 -7.30 -17.10
C GLU A 216 -12.93 -7.10 -15.76
N ILE A 217 -12.17 -6.90 -14.66
CA ILE A 217 -12.71 -6.59 -13.34
C ILE A 217 -13.53 -5.28 -13.38
N LEU A 218 -13.00 -4.24 -14.05
CA LEU A 218 -13.74 -2.98 -14.21
C LEU A 218 -15.08 -3.23 -14.91
N ASP A 219 -15.10 -4.04 -15.97
CA ASP A 219 -16.34 -4.37 -16.71
C ASP A 219 -17.31 -5.20 -15.88
N GLU A 220 -16.81 -6.12 -15.06
CA GLU A 220 -17.64 -6.91 -14.15
C GLU A 220 -18.29 -6.01 -13.10
N ILE A 221 -17.52 -5.12 -12.48
CA ILE A 221 -18.02 -4.14 -11.51
C ILE A 221 -19.04 -3.20 -12.16
N ALA A 222 -18.72 -2.63 -13.31
CA ALA A 222 -19.61 -1.69 -14.01
C ALA A 222 -20.98 -2.32 -14.32
N ARG A 223 -21.01 -3.60 -14.66
CA ARG A 223 -22.27 -4.35 -14.89
C ARG A 223 -23.04 -4.63 -13.60
N ALA A 224 -22.34 -4.75 -12.47
CA ALA A 224 -22.95 -5.04 -11.17
C ALA A 224 -23.45 -3.78 -10.45
N VAL A 225 -22.95 -2.59 -10.79
CA VAL A 225 -23.32 -1.33 -10.13
C VAL A 225 -24.78 -0.96 -10.43
N PRO A 226 -25.68 -0.89 -9.44
CA PRO A 226 -27.06 -0.51 -9.67
C PRO A 226 -27.19 0.99 -9.92
N LEU A 227 -28.03 1.36 -10.88
CA LEU A 227 -28.40 2.76 -11.08
C LEU A 227 -29.30 3.25 -9.94
N SER A 228 -29.22 4.53 -9.65
CA SER A 228 -29.98 5.20 -8.59
C SER A 228 -30.26 6.66 -8.97
N ASP A 229 -31.08 7.37 -8.16
CA ASP A 229 -31.36 8.79 -8.40
C ASP A 229 -30.07 9.66 -8.36
N GLY A 230 -29.04 9.20 -7.61
CA GLY A 230 -27.71 9.86 -7.52
C GLY A 230 -26.70 9.38 -8.57
N LEU A 231 -26.98 8.30 -9.31
CA LEU A 231 -26.09 7.68 -10.29
C LEU A 231 -26.85 7.21 -11.54
N GLY A 232 -26.94 8.10 -12.52
CA GLY A 232 -27.52 7.77 -13.84
C GLY A 232 -26.55 7.02 -14.74
N ALA A 233 -27.10 6.38 -15.79
CA ALA A 233 -26.33 5.56 -16.74
C ALA A 233 -25.20 6.35 -17.43
N GLU A 234 -25.44 7.59 -17.84
CA GLU A 234 -24.43 8.43 -18.49
C GLU A 234 -23.24 8.71 -17.58
N LYS A 235 -23.51 9.02 -16.31
CA LYS A 235 -22.45 9.24 -15.33
C LYS A 235 -21.64 7.98 -15.08
N LEU A 236 -22.32 6.83 -14.87
CA LEU A 236 -21.62 5.56 -14.68
C LEU A 236 -20.73 5.23 -15.89
N THR A 237 -21.25 5.38 -17.11
CA THR A 237 -20.48 5.13 -18.33
C THR A 237 -19.25 6.03 -18.43
N SER A 238 -19.40 7.33 -18.16
CA SER A 238 -18.29 8.28 -18.20
C SER A 238 -17.18 7.96 -17.18
N GLU A 239 -17.56 7.57 -15.95
CA GLU A 239 -16.59 7.19 -14.91
C GLU A 239 -15.86 5.88 -15.27
N VAL A 240 -16.58 4.90 -15.82
CA VAL A 240 -15.99 3.63 -16.29
C VAL A 240 -15.01 3.88 -17.44
N GLU A 241 -15.35 4.72 -18.42
CA GLU A 241 -14.44 5.07 -19.53
C GLU A 241 -13.19 5.81 -19.02
N THR A 242 -13.36 6.72 -18.06
CA THR A 242 -12.24 7.44 -17.44
C THR A 242 -11.29 6.46 -16.73
N LEU A 243 -11.83 5.53 -15.94
CA LEU A 243 -11.02 4.55 -15.23
C LEU A 243 -10.35 3.57 -16.20
N ARG A 244 -11.07 3.14 -17.25
CA ARG A 244 -10.51 2.31 -18.32
C ARG A 244 -9.31 2.96 -18.99
N ALA A 245 -9.43 4.26 -19.32
CA ALA A 245 -8.33 5.02 -19.94
C ALA A 245 -7.10 5.08 -19.00
N ARG A 246 -7.30 5.25 -17.69
CA ARG A 246 -6.20 5.22 -16.71
C ARG A 246 -5.54 3.85 -16.62
N LEU A 247 -6.32 2.77 -16.57
CA LEU A 247 -5.79 1.40 -16.55
C LEU A 247 -4.98 1.12 -17.82
N GLN A 248 -5.47 1.53 -19.00
CA GLN A 248 -4.76 1.34 -20.25
C GLN A 248 -3.47 2.17 -20.31
N ALA A 249 -3.53 3.45 -19.92
CA ALA A 249 -2.33 4.30 -19.86
C ALA A 249 -1.26 3.70 -18.94
N ARG A 250 -1.67 3.16 -17.78
CA ARG A 250 -0.76 2.50 -16.84
C ARG A 250 -0.15 1.23 -17.43
N ALA A 251 -0.96 0.39 -18.09
CA ALA A 251 -0.49 -0.81 -18.76
C ALA A 251 0.54 -0.49 -19.87
N ASP A 252 0.24 0.51 -20.69
CA ASP A 252 1.10 0.91 -21.81
C ASP A 252 2.42 1.52 -21.32
N ALA A 253 2.40 2.35 -20.28
CA ALA A 253 3.59 2.95 -19.69
C ALA A 253 4.55 1.89 -19.10
N LEU A 254 4.00 0.84 -18.51
CA LEU A 254 4.81 -0.23 -17.92
C LEU A 254 5.27 -1.28 -18.92
N ALA A 255 4.55 -1.47 -20.04
CA ALA A 255 4.83 -2.56 -20.99
C ALA A 255 6.26 -2.55 -21.55
N ALA A 256 6.87 -1.35 -21.68
CA ALA A 256 8.22 -1.17 -22.16
C ALA A 256 9.26 -0.98 -21.06
N ASN A 257 8.85 -1.04 -19.78
CA ASN A 257 9.76 -0.88 -18.66
C ASN A 257 10.73 -2.07 -18.56
N GLU A 258 12.00 -1.79 -18.29
CA GLU A 258 13.06 -2.82 -18.25
C GLU A 258 12.79 -3.93 -17.23
N VAL A 259 12.22 -3.60 -16.06
CA VAL A 259 11.83 -4.58 -15.05
C VAL A 259 10.79 -5.56 -15.59
N ILE A 260 9.86 -5.09 -16.43
CA ILE A 260 8.81 -5.94 -17.01
C ILE A 260 9.35 -6.77 -18.18
N VAL A 261 10.23 -6.20 -19.00
CA VAL A 261 10.74 -6.86 -20.22
C VAL A 261 11.84 -7.88 -19.92
N ALA A 262 12.56 -7.72 -18.80
CA ALA A 262 13.69 -8.59 -18.41
C ALA A 262 13.26 -9.98 -17.90
N GLY A 263 11.97 -10.26 -17.76
CA GLY A 263 11.41 -11.53 -17.25
C GLY A 263 10.85 -12.43 -18.42
#